data_7ac02e14a1173fc912e8dc2e819ae57f
#
_entry.id   7ac02e14a1173fc912e8dc2e819ae57f
#
_cell.length_a   1.000
_cell.length_b   1.000
_cell.length_c   1.000
_cell.angle_alpha   90.00
_cell.angle_beta   90.00
_cell.angle_gamma   90.00
#
_symmetry.space_group_name_H-M   'P 1'
#
loop_
_entity.id
_entity.type
_entity.pdbx_description
1 polymer ?
#
loop_
_entity_poly.entity_id
_entity_poly.type
_entity_poly.pdbx_seq_one_letter_code
_entity_poly.pdbx_strand_id
1 'polypeptide(L)'
;MGGGLGGGSSNAAITLLALNDLFDLGHSVDELALKGAALGADVPVFVKGTSAWAEGIGDELMPLELPARWFVIIYPDCHVSTQEIFGAPELTRNTPPITVSAFFEGPVRNDLQPVVESRYEQVSTAIKWLSDHGSAMMTGSGACVFASFQSQAEAQRVAASAKGEFNVFVAKGINRFTVV
;
A
#
# COMPACT_ATOMS: atom_id res chain seq x y z
N MET A 1 13.48 -5.62 0.55
CA MET A 1 12.66 -4.60 -0.12
C MET A 1 11.72 -5.32 -1.07
N GLY A 2 10.52 -4.80 -1.35
CA GLY A 2 9.57 -5.47 -2.26
C GLY A 2 8.32 -6.02 -1.57
N GLY A 3 7.91 -5.43 -0.44
CA GLY A 3 6.68 -5.82 0.25
C GLY A 3 5.40 -5.15 -0.24
N GLY A 4 5.44 -4.26 -1.25
CA GLY A 4 4.25 -3.53 -1.72
C GLY A 4 3.73 -2.45 -0.75
N LEU A 5 4.49 -2.09 0.29
CA LEU A 5 4.10 -1.11 1.32
C LEU A 5 4.69 0.29 1.09
N GLY A 6 5.25 0.56 -0.08
CA GLY A 6 5.78 1.88 -0.44
C GLY A 6 7.02 2.33 0.36
N GLY A 7 7.73 1.43 1.05
CA GLY A 7 8.84 1.81 1.92
C GLY A 7 9.98 2.55 1.23
N GLY A 8 10.31 2.19 -0.01
CA GLY A 8 11.30 2.91 -0.83
C GLY A 8 10.84 4.32 -1.16
N SER A 9 9.58 4.46 -1.55
CA SER A 9 8.97 5.75 -1.89
C SER A 9 8.84 6.66 -0.66
N SER A 10 8.50 6.08 0.49
CA SER A 10 8.49 6.80 1.77
C SER A 10 9.88 7.32 2.15
N ASN A 11 10.93 6.49 2.03
CA ASN A 11 12.30 6.91 2.29
C ASN A 11 12.75 8.02 1.34
N ALA A 12 12.43 7.94 0.06
CA ALA A 12 12.72 8.98 -0.92
C ALA A 12 12.04 10.31 -0.56
N ALA A 13 10.75 10.25 -0.21
CA ALA A 13 9.98 11.44 0.19
C ALA A 13 10.57 12.10 1.44
N ILE A 14 10.88 11.32 2.48
CA ILE A 14 11.47 11.84 3.71
C ILE A 14 12.84 12.44 3.42
N THR A 15 13.65 11.83 2.56
CA THR A 15 14.94 12.38 2.16
C THR A 15 14.79 13.74 1.46
N LEU A 16 13.83 13.87 0.53
CA LEU A 16 13.56 15.15 -0.15
C LEU A 16 13.16 16.24 0.85
N LEU A 17 12.23 15.94 1.76
CA LEU A 17 11.77 16.86 2.78
C LEU A 17 12.92 17.26 3.73
N ALA A 18 13.71 16.30 4.20
CA ALA A 18 14.82 16.54 5.10
C ALA A 18 15.94 17.37 4.44
N LEU A 19 16.27 17.12 3.18
CA LEU A 19 17.27 17.92 2.45
C LEU A 19 16.78 19.35 2.21
N ASN A 20 15.50 19.52 1.90
CA ASN A 20 14.89 20.84 1.73
C ASN A 20 14.99 21.67 3.00
N ASP A 21 14.71 21.08 4.16
CA ASP A 21 14.81 21.72 5.47
C ASP A 21 16.27 21.96 5.88
N LEU A 22 17.12 20.93 5.83
CA LEU A 22 18.51 20.98 6.28
C LEU A 22 19.35 22.02 5.53
N PHE A 23 19.09 22.20 4.23
CA PHE A 23 19.83 23.11 3.36
C PHE A 23 19.08 24.41 3.06
N ASP A 24 17.94 24.64 3.70
CA ASP A 24 17.09 25.83 3.51
C ASP A 24 16.83 26.12 2.02
N LEU A 25 16.43 25.07 1.26
CA LEU A 25 16.28 25.18 -0.19
C LEU A 25 15.01 25.92 -0.61
N GLY A 26 14.06 26.11 0.29
CA GLY A 26 12.86 26.90 0.09
C GLY A 26 11.84 26.32 -0.90
N HIS A 27 11.93 25.02 -1.24
CA HIS A 27 10.93 24.38 -2.09
C HIS A 27 9.62 24.15 -1.33
N SER A 28 8.50 24.43 -2.01
CA SER A 28 7.17 24.08 -1.52
C SER A 28 6.96 22.56 -1.54
N VAL A 29 5.96 22.08 -0.77
CA VAL A 29 5.56 20.67 -0.76
C VAL A 29 5.15 20.19 -2.17
N ASP A 30 4.47 21.04 -2.94
CA ASP A 30 4.04 20.70 -4.30
C ASP A 30 5.24 20.58 -5.26
N GLU A 31 6.24 21.44 -5.16
CA GLU A 31 7.48 21.33 -5.94
C GLU A 31 8.26 20.06 -5.58
N LEU A 32 8.32 19.72 -4.28
CA LEU A 32 8.96 18.48 -3.83
C LEU A 32 8.19 17.24 -4.31
N ALA A 33 6.86 17.28 -4.29
CA ALA A 33 6.03 16.20 -4.82
C ALA A 33 6.27 16.00 -6.33
N LEU A 34 6.34 17.08 -7.10
CA LEU A 34 6.66 17.03 -8.53
C LEU A 34 8.07 16.44 -8.79
N LYS A 35 9.08 16.86 -7.99
CA LYS A 35 10.42 16.29 -8.06
C LYS A 35 10.41 14.79 -7.66
N GLY A 36 9.61 14.45 -6.66
CA GLY A 36 9.42 13.09 -6.16
C GLY A 36 8.81 12.15 -7.20
N ALA A 37 7.91 12.63 -8.05
CA ALA A 37 7.30 11.84 -9.12
C ALA A 37 8.35 11.27 -10.10
N ALA A 38 9.45 11.97 -10.32
CA ALA A 38 10.56 11.48 -11.15
C ALA A 38 11.34 10.33 -10.48
N LEU A 39 11.24 10.15 -9.15
CA LEU A 39 11.88 9.06 -8.41
C LEU A 39 10.98 7.83 -8.31
N GLY A 40 9.65 8.02 -8.32
CA GLY A 40 8.68 6.95 -8.29
C GLY A 40 7.25 7.46 -8.13
N ALA A 41 6.28 6.74 -8.71
CA ALA A 41 4.87 7.13 -8.74
C ALA A 41 4.27 7.33 -7.34
N ASP A 42 4.70 6.57 -6.34
CA ASP A 42 4.18 6.67 -4.97
C ASP A 42 4.87 7.77 -4.13
N VAL A 43 6.00 8.37 -4.59
CA VAL A 43 6.73 9.37 -3.80
C VAL A 43 5.89 10.61 -3.49
N PRO A 44 5.09 11.15 -4.43
CA PRO A 44 4.27 12.33 -4.18
C PRO A 44 3.29 12.19 -3.01
N VAL A 45 2.65 11.04 -2.82
CA VAL A 45 1.71 10.85 -1.70
C VAL A 45 2.43 10.89 -0.36
N PHE A 46 3.66 10.35 -0.28
CA PHE A 46 4.47 10.42 0.94
C PHE A 46 5.02 11.82 1.19
N VAL A 47 5.36 12.58 0.14
CA VAL A 47 5.77 14.00 0.28
C VAL A 47 4.61 14.84 0.82
N LYS A 48 3.39 14.64 0.30
CA LYS A 48 2.19 15.34 0.79
C LYS A 48 1.75 14.89 2.18
N GLY A 49 2.15 13.70 2.62
CA GLY A 49 1.91 13.18 3.96
C GLY A 49 0.43 13.01 4.33
N THR A 50 -0.44 12.87 3.35
CA THR A 50 -1.88 12.68 3.54
C THR A 50 -2.40 11.50 2.73
N SER A 51 -3.39 10.79 3.28
CA SER A 51 -4.14 9.79 2.51
C SER A 51 -4.79 10.47 1.31
N ALA A 52 -4.72 9.83 0.14
CA ALA A 52 -5.23 10.39 -1.09
C ALA A 52 -5.85 9.31 -1.98
N TRP A 53 -6.83 9.72 -2.74
CA TRP A 53 -7.26 9.03 -3.94
C TRP A 53 -6.29 9.37 -5.05
N ALA A 54 -5.72 8.37 -5.70
CA ALA A 54 -4.73 8.55 -6.76
C ALA A 54 -5.31 8.08 -8.09
N GLU A 55 -5.18 8.91 -9.12
CA GLU A 55 -5.56 8.61 -10.50
C GLU A 55 -4.36 8.73 -11.44
N GLY A 56 -4.56 8.45 -12.73
CA GLY A 56 -3.48 8.47 -13.70
C GLY A 56 -2.46 7.35 -13.42
N ILE A 57 -1.20 7.70 -13.40
CA ILE A 57 -0.09 6.80 -12.99
C ILE A 57 0.20 6.88 -11.48
N GLY A 58 -0.68 7.52 -10.69
CA GLY A 58 -0.50 7.80 -9.27
C GLY A 58 -0.08 9.24 -8.97
N ASP A 59 -0.10 10.11 -9.97
CA ASP A 59 0.34 11.51 -9.92
C ASP A 59 -0.80 12.51 -9.66
N GLU A 60 -2.03 12.15 -10.00
CA GLU A 60 -3.22 12.95 -9.71
C GLU A 60 -3.75 12.59 -8.32
N LEU A 61 -3.35 13.35 -7.30
CA LEU A 61 -3.65 13.07 -5.90
C LEU A 61 -4.77 13.99 -5.38
N MET A 62 -5.87 13.41 -4.99
CA MET A 62 -6.97 14.08 -4.28
C MET A 62 -6.99 13.63 -2.82
N PRO A 63 -6.79 14.53 -1.83
CA PRO A 63 -6.83 14.17 -0.43
C PRO A 63 -8.13 13.46 -0.06
N LEU A 64 -8.02 12.36 0.69
CA LEU A 64 -9.15 11.54 1.09
C LEU A 64 -8.99 11.11 2.56
N GLU A 65 -10.00 11.41 3.39
CA GLU A 65 -10.03 10.88 4.75
C GLU A 65 -10.67 9.50 4.78
N LEU A 66 -9.87 8.51 5.21
CA LEU A 66 -10.31 7.13 5.38
C LEU A 66 -10.80 6.90 6.81
N PRO A 67 -11.80 6.05 7.02
CA PRO A 67 -12.21 5.64 8.36
C PRO A 67 -11.04 5.04 9.14
N ALA A 68 -10.97 5.36 10.43
CA ALA A 68 -9.95 4.78 11.30
C ALA A 68 -10.08 3.24 11.32
N ARG A 69 -9.03 2.54 10.92
CA ARG A 69 -8.99 1.07 10.85
C ARG A 69 -7.68 0.56 11.45
N TRP A 70 -7.73 -0.69 11.90
CA TRP A 70 -6.56 -1.46 12.26
C TRP A 70 -6.32 -2.50 11.18
N PHE A 71 -5.08 -2.75 10.87
CA PHE A 71 -4.67 -3.67 9.81
C PHE A 71 -3.88 -4.82 10.40
N VAL A 72 -4.20 -6.03 9.97
CA VAL A 72 -3.30 -7.18 10.05
C VAL A 72 -2.59 -7.26 8.73
N ILE A 73 -1.27 -7.27 8.77
CA ILE A 73 -0.40 -7.31 7.60
C ILE A 73 0.46 -8.55 7.69
N ILE A 74 0.43 -9.39 6.66
CA ILE A 74 1.29 -10.56 6.52
C ILE A 74 2.38 -10.26 5.50
N TYR A 75 3.62 -10.54 5.87
CA TYR A 75 4.74 -10.60 4.93
C TYR A 75 5.04 -12.07 4.60
N PRO A 76 4.75 -12.53 3.36
CA PRO A 76 4.84 -13.96 3.00
C PRO A 76 6.26 -14.48 2.78
N ASP A 77 7.28 -13.71 3.15
CA ASP A 77 8.72 -14.03 3.00
C ASP A 77 9.11 -14.48 1.57
N CYS A 78 8.56 -13.79 0.58
CA CYS A 78 8.94 -13.92 -0.82
C CYS A 78 9.16 -12.55 -1.46
N HIS A 79 9.98 -12.52 -2.50
CA HIS A 79 10.22 -11.31 -3.28
C HIS A 79 9.43 -11.37 -4.59
N VAL A 80 8.55 -10.38 -4.80
CA VAL A 80 7.78 -10.22 -6.04
C VAL A 80 8.41 -9.12 -6.88
N SER A 81 8.76 -9.46 -8.11
CA SER A 81 9.30 -8.49 -9.07
C SER A 81 8.16 -7.66 -9.65
N THR A 82 8.07 -6.39 -9.25
CA THR A 82 7.08 -5.44 -9.78
C THR A 82 7.11 -5.39 -11.31
N GLN A 83 8.30 -5.36 -11.91
CA GLN A 83 8.47 -5.32 -13.38
C GLN A 83 7.89 -6.57 -14.07
N GLU A 84 8.13 -7.75 -13.50
CA GLU A 84 7.60 -9.00 -14.05
C GLU A 84 6.09 -9.08 -13.96
N ILE A 85 5.49 -8.61 -12.85
CA ILE A 85 4.05 -8.61 -12.69
C ILE A 85 3.38 -7.63 -13.64
N PHE A 86 3.90 -6.41 -13.77
CA PHE A 86 3.39 -5.45 -14.75
C PHE A 86 3.60 -5.89 -16.19
N GLY A 87 4.65 -6.69 -16.47
CA GLY A 87 4.91 -7.28 -17.80
C GLY A 87 4.12 -8.54 -18.12
N ALA A 88 3.37 -9.10 -17.16
CA ALA A 88 2.68 -10.36 -17.32
C ALA A 88 1.58 -10.29 -18.39
N PRO A 89 1.53 -11.24 -19.34
CA PRO A 89 0.53 -11.24 -20.41
C PRO A 89 -0.89 -11.50 -19.89
N GLU A 90 -1.04 -12.21 -18.78
CA GLU A 90 -2.30 -12.51 -18.13
C GLU A 90 -2.86 -11.36 -17.27
N LEU A 91 -2.11 -10.26 -17.11
CA LEU A 91 -2.56 -9.11 -16.33
C LEU A 91 -3.76 -8.43 -16.97
N THR A 92 -4.85 -8.27 -16.19
CA THR A 92 -6.00 -7.48 -16.59
C THR A 92 -5.64 -6.00 -16.63
N ARG A 93 -5.81 -5.35 -17.82
CA ARG A 93 -5.38 -3.97 -18.05
C ARG A 93 -6.53 -3.01 -18.37
N ASN A 94 -7.72 -3.52 -18.51
CA ASN A 94 -8.91 -2.79 -18.95
C ASN A 94 -10.03 -2.76 -17.91
N THR A 95 -9.67 -2.90 -16.63
CA THR A 95 -10.61 -2.73 -15.54
C THR A 95 -11.17 -1.30 -15.57
N PRO A 96 -12.49 -1.12 -15.61
CA PRO A 96 -13.08 0.21 -15.54
C PRO A 96 -12.67 0.90 -14.22
N PRO A 97 -12.36 2.21 -14.26
CA PRO A 97 -12.10 2.96 -13.04
C PRO A 97 -13.35 2.96 -12.15
N ILE A 98 -13.15 2.95 -10.85
CA ILE A 98 -14.22 3.07 -9.86
C ILE A 98 -14.23 4.50 -9.30
N THR A 99 -15.36 4.94 -8.79
CA THR A 99 -15.46 6.22 -8.08
C THR A 99 -15.08 6.06 -6.60
N VAL A 100 -14.77 7.17 -5.92
CA VAL A 100 -14.54 7.20 -4.48
C VAL A 100 -15.75 6.64 -3.71
N SER A 101 -16.99 6.92 -4.14
CA SER A 101 -18.20 6.36 -3.52
C SER A 101 -18.23 4.84 -3.64
N ALA A 102 -17.98 4.31 -4.84
CA ALA A 102 -17.95 2.87 -5.07
C ALA A 102 -16.82 2.17 -4.28
N PHE A 103 -15.70 2.85 -4.05
CA PHE A 103 -14.62 2.36 -3.18
C PHE A 103 -15.10 2.13 -1.74
N PHE A 104 -15.94 3.02 -1.19
CA PHE A 104 -16.45 2.89 0.17
C PHE A 104 -17.61 1.89 0.29
N GLU A 105 -18.37 1.66 -0.78
CA GLU A 105 -19.62 0.88 -0.76
C GLU A 105 -19.45 -0.55 -1.28
N GLY A 106 -18.39 -0.81 -2.04
CA GLY A 106 -18.23 -2.06 -2.76
C GLY A 106 -16.93 -2.82 -2.46
N PRO A 107 -16.81 -4.02 -3.02
CA PRO A 107 -15.56 -4.76 -2.95
C PRO A 107 -14.49 -4.06 -3.77
N VAL A 108 -13.33 -3.85 -3.15
CA VAL A 108 -12.12 -3.36 -3.82
C VAL A 108 -11.30 -4.55 -4.30
N ARG A 109 -10.66 -4.43 -5.44
CA ARG A 109 -9.77 -5.46 -5.98
C ARG A 109 -8.43 -4.88 -6.39
N ASN A 110 -7.43 -5.71 -6.37
CA ASN A 110 -6.12 -5.44 -6.93
C ASN A 110 -5.90 -6.32 -8.17
N ASP A 111 -5.85 -5.72 -9.35
CA ASP A 111 -5.72 -6.46 -10.62
C ASP A 111 -4.38 -7.21 -10.75
N LEU A 112 -3.37 -6.83 -9.99
CA LEU A 112 -2.09 -7.53 -9.93
C LEU A 112 -2.18 -8.82 -9.10
N GLN A 113 -3.11 -8.89 -8.14
CA GLN A 113 -3.21 -9.98 -7.18
C GLN A 113 -3.39 -11.35 -7.82
N PRO A 114 -4.30 -11.58 -8.80
CA PRO A 114 -4.46 -12.89 -9.42
C PRO A 114 -3.19 -13.40 -10.10
N VAL A 115 -2.42 -12.49 -10.71
CA VAL A 115 -1.14 -12.82 -11.35
C VAL A 115 -0.11 -13.26 -10.30
N VAL A 116 -0.03 -12.53 -9.19
CA VAL A 116 0.90 -12.85 -8.11
C VAL A 116 0.51 -14.15 -7.43
N GLU A 117 -0.77 -14.35 -7.11
CA GLU A 117 -1.26 -15.60 -6.50
C GLU A 117 -0.98 -16.84 -7.36
N SER A 118 -1.03 -16.71 -8.68
CA SER A 118 -0.74 -17.82 -9.61
C SER A 118 0.75 -18.21 -9.65
N ARG A 119 1.64 -17.28 -9.33
CA ARG A 119 3.09 -17.44 -9.43
C ARG A 119 3.80 -17.64 -8.09
N TYR A 120 3.18 -17.18 -6.99
CA TYR A 120 3.77 -17.17 -5.65
C TYR A 120 2.82 -17.83 -4.65
N GLU A 121 3.07 -19.11 -4.38
CA GLU A 121 2.26 -19.91 -3.46
C GLU A 121 2.20 -19.30 -2.06
N GLN A 122 3.28 -18.67 -1.60
CA GLN A 122 3.35 -18.01 -0.30
C GLN A 122 2.31 -16.88 -0.17
N VAL A 123 2.11 -16.10 -1.26
CA VAL A 123 1.11 -15.03 -1.28
C VAL A 123 -0.29 -15.61 -1.31
N SER A 124 -0.53 -16.62 -2.15
CA SER A 124 -1.83 -17.32 -2.23
C SER A 124 -2.22 -17.93 -0.88
N THR A 125 -1.27 -18.56 -0.17
CA THR A 125 -1.49 -19.14 1.16
C THR A 125 -1.82 -18.06 2.19
N ALA A 126 -1.09 -16.94 2.19
CA ALA A 126 -1.34 -15.82 3.09
C ALA A 126 -2.73 -15.18 2.85
N ILE A 127 -3.12 -15.01 1.58
CA ILE A 127 -4.45 -14.48 1.22
C ILE A 127 -5.55 -15.43 1.69
N LYS A 128 -5.44 -16.72 1.43
CA LYS A 128 -6.42 -17.71 1.87
C LYS A 128 -6.59 -17.70 3.39
N TRP A 129 -5.47 -17.79 4.12
CA TRP A 129 -5.51 -17.76 5.57
C TRP A 129 -6.15 -16.48 6.13
N LEU A 130 -5.76 -15.32 5.62
CA LEU A 130 -6.30 -14.05 6.12
C LEU A 130 -7.76 -13.84 5.71
N SER A 131 -8.21 -14.43 4.59
CA SER A 131 -9.60 -14.38 4.12
C SER A 131 -10.58 -15.09 5.04
N ASP A 132 -10.12 -16.06 5.83
CA ASP A 132 -10.93 -16.71 6.86
C ASP A 132 -11.24 -15.76 8.04
N HIS A 133 -10.53 -14.65 8.14
CA HIS A 133 -10.64 -13.68 9.23
C HIS A 133 -11.21 -12.32 8.79
N GLY A 134 -11.14 -11.99 7.50
CA GLY A 134 -11.60 -10.69 6.98
C GLY A 134 -11.39 -10.57 5.47
N SER A 135 -11.75 -9.43 4.89
CA SER A 135 -11.47 -9.17 3.47
C SER A 135 -9.97 -8.99 3.24
N ALA A 136 -9.30 -10.06 2.85
CA ALA A 136 -7.87 -10.04 2.56
C ALA A 136 -7.59 -9.52 1.15
N MET A 137 -6.54 -8.72 1.01
CA MET A 137 -6.08 -8.20 -0.26
C MET A 137 -4.55 -8.04 -0.26
N MET A 138 -3.94 -8.24 -1.41
CA MET A 138 -2.53 -7.93 -1.61
C MET A 138 -2.33 -6.41 -1.76
N THR A 139 -1.27 -5.87 -1.19
CA THR A 139 -0.91 -4.45 -1.34
C THR A 139 0.05 -4.21 -2.50
N GLY A 140 -0.26 -3.23 -3.35
CA GLY A 140 0.54 -2.88 -4.51
C GLY A 140 0.81 -4.07 -5.42
N SER A 141 2.07 -4.23 -5.83
CA SER A 141 2.54 -5.39 -6.63
C SER A 141 2.93 -6.61 -5.77
N GLY A 142 2.65 -6.60 -4.47
CA GLY A 142 3.02 -7.66 -3.53
C GLY A 142 4.38 -7.41 -2.86
N ALA A 143 4.84 -8.29 -1.97
CA ALA A 143 4.20 -9.55 -1.55
C ALA A 143 3.22 -9.41 -0.38
N CYS A 144 3.20 -8.28 0.36
CA CYS A 144 2.39 -8.17 1.56
C CYS A 144 0.90 -8.30 1.28
N VAL A 145 0.22 -8.97 2.21
CA VAL A 145 -1.22 -9.15 2.23
C VAL A 145 -1.78 -8.49 3.47
N PHE A 146 -2.93 -7.88 3.39
CA PHE A 146 -3.56 -7.21 4.53
C PHE A 146 -5.07 -7.45 4.59
N ALA A 147 -5.62 -7.31 5.79
CA ALA A 147 -7.04 -7.14 6.03
C ALA A 147 -7.28 -6.04 7.07
N SER A 148 -8.40 -5.34 6.97
CA SER A 148 -8.75 -4.25 7.88
C SER A 148 -9.79 -4.68 8.92
N PHE A 149 -9.64 -4.17 10.16
CA PHE A 149 -10.49 -4.47 11.31
C PHE A 149 -10.93 -3.18 11.99
N GLN A 150 -12.03 -3.23 12.73
CA GLN A 150 -12.58 -2.05 13.40
C GLN A 150 -11.84 -1.69 14.69
N SER A 151 -11.23 -2.69 15.35
CA SER A 151 -10.55 -2.48 16.62
C SER A 151 -9.16 -3.12 16.67
N GLN A 152 -8.30 -2.55 17.52
CA GLN A 152 -6.99 -3.11 17.82
C GLN A 152 -7.08 -4.53 18.39
N ALA A 153 -8.03 -4.74 19.30
CA ALA A 153 -8.20 -6.04 19.95
C ALA A 153 -8.58 -7.15 18.97
N GLU A 154 -9.39 -6.83 17.95
CA GLU A 154 -9.74 -7.75 16.88
C GLU A 154 -8.52 -8.09 16.01
N ALA A 155 -7.80 -7.06 15.54
CA ALA A 155 -6.59 -7.25 14.75
C ALA A 155 -5.51 -8.06 15.50
N GLN A 156 -5.32 -7.79 16.80
CA GLN A 156 -4.37 -8.53 17.63
C GLN A 156 -4.77 -10.00 17.83
N ARG A 157 -6.06 -10.29 17.99
CA ARG A 157 -6.55 -11.68 18.09
C ARG A 157 -6.26 -12.46 16.80
N VAL A 158 -6.53 -11.84 15.65
CA VAL A 158 -6.23 -12.45 14.34
C VAL A 158 -4.73 -12.67 14.19
N ALA A 159 -3.91 -11.66 14.47
CA ALA A 159 -2.46 -11.79 14.40
C ALA A 159 -1.92 -12.91 15.33
N ALA A 160 -2.46 -13.02 16.54
CA ALA A 160 -2.07 -14.07 17.49
C ALA A 160 -2.48 -15.48 17.03
N SER A 161 -3.54 -15.62 16.23
CA SER A 161 -3.97 -16.92 15.69
C SER A 161 -3.05 -17.49 14.63
N ALA A 162 -2.17 -16.67 14.02
CA ALA A 162 -1.18 -17.12 13.05
C ALA A 162 -0.13 -18.07 13.64
N LYS A 163 0.06 -18.09 14.97
CA LYS A 163 0.90 -19.05 15.71
C LYS A 163 2.33 -19.23 15.18
N GLY A 164 2.90 -18.19 14.58
CA GLY A 164 4.23 -18.25 13.98
C GLY A 164 4.29 -18.85 12.57
N GLU A 165 3.15 -19.15 11.97
CA GLU A 165 3.06 -19.62 10.58
C GLU A 165 3.46 -18.52 9.58
N PHE A 166 3.19 -17.25 9.93
CA PHE A 166 3.51 -16.09 9.11
C PHE A 166 4.23 -15.00 9.89
N ASN A 167 4.99 -14.16 9.18
CA ASN A 167 5.46 -12.87 9.69
C ASN A 167 4.30 -11.89 9.69
N VAL A 168 3.71 -11.63 10.86
CA VAL A 168 2.48 -10.83 11.01
C VAL A 168 2.76 -9.55 11.77
N PHE A 169 2.19 -8.45 11.32
CA PHE A 169 2.23 -7.15 11.96
C PHE A 169 0.81 -6.61 12.16
N VAL A 170 0.61 -5.86 13.25
CA VAL A 170 -0.62 -5.10 13.47
C VAL A 170 -0.28 -3.61 13.41
N ALA A 171 -0.99 -2.86 12.59
CA ALA A 171 -0.79 -1.42 12.43
C ALA A 171 -2.12 -0.66 12.47
N LYS A 172 -2.07 0.57 13.01
CA LYS A 172 -3.19 1.50 12.92
C LYS A 172 -3.05 2.33 11.64
N GLY A 173 -4.13 2.42 10.85
CA GLY A 173 -4.20 3.36 9.73
C GLY A 173 -4.21 4.80 10.21
N ILE A 174 -3.46 5.65 9.52
CA ILE A 174 -3.41 7.08 9.76
C ILE A 174 -3.68 7.84 8.47
N ASN A 175 -4.41 8.95 8.55
CA ASN A 175 -4.70 9.79 7.39
C ASN A 175 -3.64 10.86 7.15
N ARG A 176 -2.85 11.17 8.16
CA ARG A 176 -1.81 12.20 8.07
C ARG A 176 -0.53 11.72 8.71
N PHE A 177 0.56 12.00 8.04
CA PHE A 177 1.91 11.76 8.51
C PHE A 177 2.69 13.08 8.39
N THR A 178 3.26 13.54 9.48
CA THR A 178 4.17 14.70 9.50
C THR A 178 5.58 14.20 9.75
N VAL A 179 6.51 14.62 8.90
CA VAL A 179 7.93 14.61 9.23
C VAL A 179 8.16 15.81 10.14
N VAL A 180 8.59 15.58 11.36
CA VAL A 180 8.87 16.62 12.35
C VAL A 180 10.11 17.39 11.94
#